data_2ca80e7242375164af863fdf39fd34ef
#
_entry.id   2ca80e7242375164af863fdf39fd34ef
#
_cell.length_a   1.000
_cell.length_b   1.000
_cell.length_c   1.000
_cell.angle_alpha   90.00
_cell.angle_beta   90.00
_cell.angle_gamma   90.00
#
_symmetry.space_group_name_H-M   'P 1'
#
loop_
_entity.id
_entity.type
_entity.pdbx_description
1 polymer ?
#
loop_
_entity_poly.entity_id
_entity_poly.type
_entity_poly.pdbx_seq_one_letter_code
_entity_poly.pdbx_strand_id
1 'polypeptide(L)'
;VLPLKPVKAVLDGVMGIDHRRQFPKYTGTKFETWFKKEAADRQAGFKRHIAYFHGCYVNYNYPQLGKDFVSVMNALGYGVNLIDKEKCCGVAMIVNGMADSARKNARHNVNALSKALPANEKILTTSSTCVLTMRDEYPELLKVDNAGVRDSLALATKYIFNLIDTGKVKVAFKKDYKAKIAYHTPCHLEKLGWGVFSTSLLKMIPGVEFTLLDSNCCGIAGTYGFKKENYDASQAIGAPLFDQIRRINPDFVACDCETCKWQIEMSTGYTVKNPISVFAEALDLEETAKLNNR
;
A
#
# COMPACT_ATOMS: atom_id res chain seq x y z
N VAL A 1 12.75 18.51 -9.47
CA VAL A 1 14.21 18.51 -9.69
C VAL A 1 14.73 17.13 -10.12
N LEU A 2 14.35 16.04 -9.41
CA LEU A 2 14.82 14.67 -9.71
C LEU A 2 14.50 14.14 -11.13
N PRO A 3 13.41 14.53 -11.84
CA PRO A 3 13.15 14.06 -13.19
C PRO A 3 14.00 14.74 -14.28
N LEU A 4 14.79 15.75 -13.97
CA LEU A 4 15.61 16.46 -14.95
C LEU A 4 16.76 15.59 -15.45
N LYS A 5 16.99 15.55 -16.77
CA LYS A 5 18.07 14.75 -17.39
C LYS A 5 19.45 14.95 -16.75
N PRO A 6 19.93 16.19 -16.50
CA PRO A 6 21.24 16.39 -15.89
C PRO A 6 21.32 15.86 -14.46
N VAL A 7 20.24 15.94 -13.69
CA VAL A 7 20.20 15.37 -12.32
C VAL A 7 20.28 13.86 -12.37
N LYS A 8 19.57 13.21 -13.30
CA LYS A 8 19.66 11.75 -13.49
C LYS A 8 21.06 11.30 -13.88
N ALA A 9 21.77 12.05 -14.72
CA ALA A 9 23.15 11.75 -15.09
C ALA A 9 24.10 11.83 -13.87
N VAL A 10 23.93 12.81 -12.99
CA VAL A 10 24.69 12.91 -11.74
C VAL A 10 24.38 11.75 -10.80
N LEU A 11 23.09 11.38 -10.66
CA LEU A 11 22.70 10.25 -9.82
C LEU A 11 23.26 8.92 -10.35
N ASP A 12 23.31 8.75 -11.67
CA ASP A 12 23.92 7.58 -12.33
C ASP A 12 25.44 7.52 -12.06
N GLY A 13 26.15 8.63 -12.24
CA GLY A 13 27.61 8.67 -12.06
C GLY A 13 28.08 8.62 -10.61
N VAL A 14 27.34 9.24 -9.68
CA VAL A 14 27.77 9.41 -8.27
C VAL A 14 27.12 8.41 -7.34
N MET A 15 25.83 8.10 -7.54
CA MET A 15 25.06 7.24 -6.63
C MET A 15 24.78 5.85 -7.21
N GLY A 16 25.20 5.55 -8.44
CA GLY A 16 24.97 4.27 -9.10
C GLY A 16 23.49 3.98 -9.35
N ILE A 17 22.66 5.01 -9.47
CA ILE A 17 21.23 4.85 -9.77
C ILE A 17 21.02 5.03 -11.27
N ASP A 18 20.46 4.01 -11.92
CA ASP A 18 20.28 4.01 -13.38
C ASP A 18 19.46 5.21 -13.87
N HIS A 19 19.99 5.94 -14.84
CA HIS A 19 19.34 7.15 -15.39
C HIS A 19 18.00 6.86 -16.11
N ARG A 20 17.76 5.61 -16.53
CA ARG A 20 16.48 5.17 -17.14
C ARG A 20 15.37 5.09 -16.10
N ARG A 21 15.68 5.02 -14.80
CA ARG A 21 14.68 4.95 -13.73
C ARG A 21 13.84 6.21 -13.65
N GLN A 22 12.54 6.00 -13.44
CA GLN A 22 11.65 7.07 -13.05
C GLN A 22 11.57 7.12 -11.53
N PHE A 23 11.74 8.32 -10.99
CA PHE A 23 11.60 8.52 -9.54
C PHE A 23 10.15 8.83 -9.19
N PRO A 24 9.66 8.32 -8.04
CA PRO A 24 8.35 8.71 -7.55
C PRO A 24 8.30 10.22 -7.31
N LYS A 25 7.18 10.83 -7.65
CA LYS A 25 6.97 12.25 -7.38
C LYS A 25 6.73 12.46 -5.88
N TYR A 26 7.29 13.54 -5.34
CA TYR A 26 6.95 13.99 -4.00
C TYR A 26 5.75 14.93 -4.06
N THR A 27 4.86 14.78 -3.08
CA THR A 27 3.69 15.66 -2.96
C THR A 27 4.07 17.02 -2.39
N GLY A 28 3.30 18.06 -2.76
CA GLY A 28 3.41 19.38 -2.12
C GLY A 28 2.83 19.43 -0.71
N THR A 29 1.82 18.59 -0.41
CA THR A 29 1.18 18.50 0.90
C THR A 29 1.20 17.07 1.38
N LYS A 30 1.81 16.82 2.53
CA LYS A 30 1.87 15.49 3.16
C LYS A 30 0.48 15.00 3.57
N PHE A 31 0.28 13.67 3.56
CA PHE A 31 -0.96 13.08 4.03
C PHE A 31 -1.29 13.45 5.49
N GLU A 32 -0.32 13.37 6.41
CA GLU A 32 -0.52 13.79 7.80
C GLU A 32 -0.99 15.24 7.95
N THR A 33 -0.45 16.15 7.12
CA THR A 33 -0.85 17.56 7.15
C THR A 33 -2.29 17.71 6.69
N TRP A 34 -2.66 17.06 5.60
CA TRP A 34 -4.05 17.02 5.14
C TRP A 34 -4.98 16.40 6.21
N PHE A 35 -4.60 15.25 6.77
CA PHE A 35 -5.43 14.55 7.77
C PHE A 35 -5.71 15.44 8.98
N LYS A 36 -4.67 16.05 9.56
CA LYS A 36 -4.81 16.95 10.73
C LYS A 36 -5.72 18.14 10.43
N LYS A 37 -5.64 18.68 9.21
CA LYS A 37 -6.38 19.88 8.85
C LYS A 37 -7.83 19.61 8.42
N GLU A 38 -8.06 18.52 7.67
CA GLU A 38 -9.31 18.30 6.94
C GLU A 38 -10.13 17.10 7.46
N ALA A 39 -9.50 16.18 8.20
CA ALA A 39 -10.13 14.91 8.55
C ALA A 39 -10.18 14.61 10.06
N ALA A 40 -9.24 15.11 10.85
CA ALA A 40 -9.05 14.68 12.23
C ALA A 40 -10.30 14.92 13.13
N ASP A 41 -10.90 16.09 13.06
CA ASP A 41 -12.01 16.46 13.97
C ASP A 41 -13.22 15.53 13.84
N ARG A 42 -13.53 15.09 12.63
CA ARG A 42 -14.66 14.18 12.39
C ARG A 42 -14.42 12.75 12.89
N GLN A 43 -13.15 12.35 13.12
CA GLN A 43 -12.86 10.97 13.54
C GLN A 43 -13.40 10.69 14.95
N ALA A 44 -13.43 11.68 15.84
CA ALA A 44 -13.96 11.51 17.19
C ALA A 44 -15.46 11.17 17.26
N GLY A 45 -16.22 11.43 16.18
CA GLY A 45 -17.64 11.10 16.09
C GLY A 45 -17.96 9.63 15.89
N PHE A 46 -16.99 8.78 15.54
CA PHE A 46 -17.19 7.35 15.35
C PHE A 46 -17.08 6.59 16.69
N LYS A 47 -17.90 5.53 16.83
CA LYS A 47 -17.87 4.65 18.02
C LYS A 47 -16.75 3.61 17.94
N ARG A 48 -16.33 3.26 16.74
CA ARG A 48 -15.31 2.23 16.46
C ARG A 48 -14.12 2.88 15.78
N HIS A 49 -12.93 2.52 16.19
CA HIS A 49 -11.71 3.09 15.65
C HIS A 49 -10.71 2.03 15.21
N ILE A 50 -9.96 2.37 14.19
CA ILE A 50 -8.75 1.66 13.77
C ILE A 50 -7.56 2.62 13.78
N ALA A 51 -6.37 2.08 14.04
CA ALA A 51 -5.14 2.82 13.86
C ALA A 51 -4.61 2.63 12.43
N TYR A 52 -4.14 3.69 11.81
CA TYR A 52 -3.59 3.66 10.45
C TYR A 52 -2.10 3.95 10.45
N PHE A 53 -1.32 2.94 10.08
CA PHE A 53 0.08 3.08 9.72
C PHE A 53 0.14 3.40 8.22
N HIS A 54 0.23 4.69 7.89
CA HIS A 54 0.16 5.14 6.48
C HIS A 54 1.49 4.93 5.71
N GLY A 55 2.62 4.88 6.42
CA GLY A 55 3.92 4.69 5.81
C GLY A 55 4.44 5.91 5.04
N CYS A 56 5.71 5.82 4.61
CA CYS A 56 6.37 6.92 3.91
C CYS A 56 5.76 7.20 2.52
N TYR A 57 5.33 6.15 1.81
CA TYR A 57 4.75 6.30 0.47
C TYR A 57 3.48 7.15 0.48
N VAL A 58 2.52 6.82 1.34
CA VAL A 58 1.28 7.59 1.47
C VAL A 58 1.57 9.01 1.91
N ASN A 59 2.48 9.17 2.88
CA ASN A 59 2.75 10.50 3.42
C ASN A 59 3.44 11.45 2.42
N TYR A 60 4.39 10.95 1.63
CA TYR A 60 5.28 11.80 0.84
C TYR A 60 5.08 11.70 -0.67
N ASN A 61 4.53 10.59 -1.18
CA ASN A 61 4.43 10.36 -2.61
C ASN A 61 2.98 10.31 -3.10
N TYR A 62 2.08 9.64 -2.38
CA TYR A 62 0.71 9.44 -2.85
C TYR A 62 -0.34 9.60 -1.74
N PRO A 63 -0.56 10.84 -1.24
CA PRO A 63 -1.56 11.13 -0.19
C PRO A 63 -2.99 10.70 -0.54
N GLN A 64 -3.32 10.61 -1.84
CA GLN A 64 -4.65 10.19 -2.28
C GLN A 64 -5.01 8.80 -1.75
N LEU A 65 -4.09 7.85 -1.74
CA LEU A 65 -4.33 6.51 -1.18
C LEU A 65 -4.75 6.58 0.31
N GLY A 66 -4.11 7.45 1.09
CA GLY A 66 -4.51 7.66 2.48
C GLY A 66 -5.90 8.30 2.61
N LYS A 67 -6.23 9.24 1.73
CA LYS A 67 -7.56 9.87 1.68
C LYS A 67 -8.63 8.85 1.32
N ASP A 68 -8.38 8.01 0.32
CA ASP A 68 -9.27 6.93 -0.11
C ASP A 68 -9.52 5.97 1.04
N PHE A 69 -8.46 5.55 1.74
CA PHE A 69 -8.56 4.67 2.90
C PHE A 69 -9.42 5.29 4.02
N VAL A 70 -9.18 6.56 4.39
CA VAL A 70 -9.98 7.26 5.40
C VAL A 70 -11.45 7.34 4.98
N SER A 71 -11.73 7.66 3.70
CA SER A 71 -13.09 7.76 3.18
C SER A 71 -13.82 6.42 3.23
N VAL A 72 -13.16 5.34 2.82
CA VAL A 72 -13.70 3.99 2.90
C VAL A 72 -14.01 3.60 4.34
N MET A 73 -13.05 3.76 5.26
CA MET A 73 -13.25 3.39 6.68
C MET A 73 -14.37 4.20 7.33
N ASN A 74 -14.45 5.51 7.05
CA ASN A 74 -15.53 6.35 7.56
C ASN A 74 -16.91 5.91 7.01
N ALA A 75 -17.00 5.54 5.72
CA ALA A 75 -18.24 5.00 5.15
C ALA A 75 -18.64 3.65 5.77
N LEU A 76 -17.67 2.85 6.20
CA LEU A 76 -17.89 1.60 6.93
C LEU A 76 -18.20 1.79 8.43
N GLY A 77 -18.29 3.03 8.92
CA GLY A 77 -18.61 3.36 10.31
C GLY A 77 -17.42 3.32 11.27
N TYR A 78 -16.19 3.43 10.75
CA TYR A 78 -14.98 3.45 11.56
C TYR A 78 -14.27 4.80 11.49
N GLY A 79 -13.90 5.32 12.66
CA GLY A 79 -12.93 6.39 12.78
C GLY A 79 -11.51 5.90 12.56
N VAL A 80 -10.67 6.77 12.05
CA VAL A 80 -9.25 6.48 11.74
C VAL A 80 -8.36 7.31 12.66
N ASN A 81 -7.49 6.68 13.43
CA ASN A 81 -6.45 7.33 14.21
C ASN A 81 -5.09 7.11 13.54
N LEU A 82 -4.32 8.17 13.34
CA LEU A 82 -2.95 8.02 12.85
C LEU A 82 -2.03 7.54 13.98
N ILE A 83 -1.03 6.74 13.62
CA ILE A 83 0.05 6.37 14.55
C ILE A 83 0.91 7.62 14.82
N ASP A 84 1.05 7.99 16.09
CA ASP A 84 1.87 9.17 16.46
C ASP A 84 3.34 8.93 16.14
N LYS A 85 3.93 9.88 15.40
CA LYS A 85 5.36 9.89 15.05
C LYS A 85 5.86 8.59 14.42
N GLU A 86 5.04 7.91 13.61
CA GLU A 86 5.48 6.71 12.91
C GLU A 86 6.75 6.98 12.08
N LYS A 87 7.59 5.95 11.98
CA LYS A 87 8.76 5.95 11.09
C LYS A 87 8.56 4.97 9.95
N CYS A 88 9.35 5.13 8.88
CA CYS A 88 9.38 4.12 7.82
C CYS A 88 9.51 2.71 8.40
N CYS A 89 8.79 1.72 7.86
CA CYS A 89 8.86 0.33 8.30
C CYS A 89 10.29 -0.24 8.29
N GLY A 90 11.18 0.33 7.48
CA GLY A 90 12.59 -0.03 7.46
C GLY A 90 12.98 -0.97 6.33
N VAL A 91 12.05 -1.46 5.50
CA VAL A 91 12.37 -2.41 4.41
C VAL A 91 13.49 -1.90 3.50
N ALA A 92 13.46 -0.62 3.11
CA ALA A 92 14.51 -0.05 2.27
C ALA A 92 15.89 -0.08 2.94
N MET A 93 15.94 0.05 4.27
CA MET A 93 17.17 -0.08 5.05
C MET A 93 17.65 -1.54 5.13
N ILE A 94 16.70 -2.48 5.33
CA ILE A 94 16.99 -3.92 5.39
C ILE A 94 17.64 -4.38 4.09
N VAL A 95 17.02 -4.09 2.95
CA VAL A 95 17.53 -4.52 1.64
C VAL A 95 18.85 -3.86 1.20
N ASN A 96 19.22 -2.75 1.84
CA ASN A 96 20.50 -2.10 1.62
C ASN A 96 21.55 -2.42 2.72
N GLY A 97 21.31 -3.41 3.58
CA GLY A 97 22.24 -3.83 4.62
C GLY A 97 22.35 -2.88 5.82
N MET A 98 21.47 -1.88 5.95
CA MET A 98 21.46 -0.90 7.03
C MET A 98 20.66 -1.41 8.24
N ALA A 99 20.98 -2.61 8.72
CA ALA A 99 20.20 -3.33 9.73
C ALA A 99 20.03 -2.54 11.05
N ASP A 100 21.08 -1.82 11.50
CA ASP A 100 21.01 -1.06 12.75
C ASP A 100 20.05 0.13 12.66
N SER A 101 20.03 0.81 11.52
CA SER A 101 19.06 1.89 11.27
C SER A 101 17.63 1.36 11.19
N ALA A 102 17.44 0.22 10.51
CA ALA A 102 16.15 -0.46 10.45
C ALA A 102 15.69 -0.89 11.85
N ARG A 103 16.58 -1.43 12.67
CA ARG A 103 16.30 -1.85 14.06
C ARG A 103 15.85 -0.69 14.96
N LYS A 104 16.48 0.49 14.80
CA LYS A 104 16.05 1.70 15.52
C LYS A 104 14.64 2.10 15.15
N ASN A 105 14.30 2.09 13.86
CA ASN A 105 12.93 2.36 13.41
C ASN A 105 11.95 1.29 13.90
N ALA A 106 12.31 0.02 13.83
CA ALA A 106 11.47 -1.09 14.28
C ALA A 106 11.09 -0.97 15.77
N ARG A 107 12.07 -0.73 16.65
CA ARG A 107 11.82 -0.50 18.09
C ARG A 107 10.90 0.70 18.33
N HIS A 108 11.14 1.79 17.61
CA HIS A 108 10.31 2.97 17.71
C HIS A 108 8.86 2.69 17.27
N ASN A 109 8.68 2.03 16.12
CA ASN A 109 7.37 1.70 15.58
C ASN A 109 6.63 0.71 16.50
N VAL A 110 7.27 -0.35 16.99
CA VAL A 110 6.63 -1.28 17.94
C VAL A 110 6.10 -0.53 19.16
N ASN A 111 6.87 0.40 19.74
CA ASN A 111 6.41 1.22 20.86
C ASN A 111 5.22 2.13 20.48
N ALA A 112 5.27 2.77 19.31
CA ALA A 112 4.17 3.63 18.84
C ALA A 112 2.88 2.84 18.58
N LEU A 113 3.01 1.66 17.95
CA LEU A 113 1.91 0.73 17.68
C LEU A 113 1.28 0.21 18.98
N SER A 114 2.11 -0.18 19.97
CA SER A 114 1.62 -0.62 21.27
C SER A 114 0.81 0.44 22.01
N LYS A 115 1.21 1.71 21.89
CA LYS A 115 0.46 2.83 22.48
C LYS A 115 -0.87 3.11 21.77
N ALA A 116 -0.94 2.82 20.47
CA ALA A 116 -2.15 3.04 19.69
C ALA A 116 -3.22 1.94 19.92
N LEU A 117 -2.81 0.71 20.24
CA LEU A 117 -3.72 -0.44 20.35
C LEU A 117 -4.90 -0.25 21.30
N PRO A 118 -4.75 0.27 22.54
CA PRO A 118 -5.86 0.32 23.51
C PRO A 118 -7.09 1.11 23.03
N ALA A 119 -6.88 2.06 22.11
CA ALA A 119 -7.94 2.89 21.54
C ALA A 119 -8.46 2.42 20.18
N ASN A 120 -7.94 1.30 19.66
CA ASN A 120 -8.20 0.87 18.28
C ASN A 120 -8.39 -0.64 18.18
N GLU A 121 -9.35 -1.09 17.36
CA GLU A 121 -9.63 -2.51 17.15
C GLU A 121 -8.50 -3.24 16.40
N LYS A 122 -7.84 -2.55 15.50
CA LYS A 122 -6.73 -3.08 14.66
C LYS A 122 -5.79 -1.95 14.25
N ILE A 123 -4.59 -2.34 13.84
CA ILE A 123 -3.62 -1.48 13.18
C ILE A 123 -3.59 -1.87 11.71
N LEU A 124 -3.97 -0.97 10.83
CA LEU A 124 -4.09 -1.22 9.40
C LEU A 124 -3.02 -0.46 8.62
N THR A 125 -2.58 -1.04 7.53
CA THR A 125 -1.77 -0.37 6.51
C THR A 125 -2.27 -0.73 5.12
N THR A 126 -2.06 0.15 4.15
CA THR A 126 -2.39 -0.08 2.74
C THR A 126 -1.23 -0.68 1.93
N SER A 127 -0.10 -0.96 2.58
CA SER A 127 1.12 -1.49 1.96
C SER A 127 1.39 -2.93 2.40
N SER A 128 1.40 -3.86 1.45
CA SER A 128 1.79 -5.27 1.69
C SER A 128 3.21 -5.38 2.21
N THR A 129 4.11 -4.51 1.72
CA THR A 129 5.50 -4.45 2.16
C THR A 129 5.61 -4.02 3.62
N CYS A 130 4.90 -2.95 4.02
CA CYS A 130 4.96 -2.47 5.40
C CYS A 130 4.42 -3.51 6.39
N VAL A 131 3.30 -4.17 6.07
CA VAL A 131 2.72 -5.15 6.98
C VAL A 131 3.61 -6.38 7.13
N LEU A 132 4.18 -6.91 6.04
CA LEU A 132 5.13 -8.02 6.12
C LEU A 132 6.34 -7.66 6.99
N THR A 133 6.96 -6.51 6.70
CA THR A 133 8.15 -6.06 7.43
C THR A 133 7.87 -5.93 8.92
N MET A 134 6.76 -5.28 9.31
CA MET A 134 6.43 -5.08 10.71
C MET A 134 6.00 -6.37 11.43
N ARG A 135 5.35 -7.31 10.74
CA ARG A 135 4.88 -8.57 11.35
C ARG A 135 5.98 -9.60 11.48
N ASP A 136 6.72 -9.83 10.40
CA ASP A 136 7.59 -11.00 10.28
C ASP A 136 9.07 -10.63 10.23
N GLU A 137 9.47 -9.57 9.50
CA GLU A 137 10.89 -9.21 9.38
C GLU A 137 11.45 -8.53 10.63
N TYR A 138 10.62 -7.84 11.44
CA TYR A 138 11.08 -7.29 12.72
C TYR A 138 11.64 -8.36 13.65
N PRO A 139 10.90 -9.44 13.98
CA PRO A 139 11.47 -10.51 14.81
C PRO A 139 12.49 -11.36 14.05
N GLU A 140 12.24 -11.71 12.78
CA GLU A 140 13.08 -12.65 12.04
C GLU A 140 14.43 -12.06 11.66
N LEU A 141 14.47 -10.86 11.08
CA LEU A 141 15.69 -10.25 10.54
C LEU A 141 16.31 -9.26 11.50
N LEU A 142 15.51 -8.43 12.16
CA LEU A 142 16.01 -7.37 13.03
C LEU A 142 16.14 -7.78 14.49
N LYS A 143 15.62 -8.94 14.88
CA LYS A 143 15.57 -9.42 16.27
C LYS A 143 14.91 -8.40 17.22
N VAL A 144 13.83 -7.78 16.73
CA VAL A 144 12.98 -6.85 17.50
C VAL A 144 11.68 -7.55 17.82
N ASP A 145 11.44 -7.76 19.11
CA ASP A 145 10.18 -8.37 19.57
C ASP A 145 9.00 -7.45 19.24
N ASN A 146 7.97 -8.02 18.63
CA ASN A 146 6.73 -7.37 18.25
C ASN A 146 5.49 -8.19 18.65
N ALA A 147 5.64 -9.20 19.50
CA ALA A 147 4.56 -10.13 19.88
C ALA A 147 3.30 -9.38 20.35
N GLY A 148 3.47 -8.30 21.13
CA GLY A 148 2.36 -7.49 21.63
C GLY A 148 1.54 -6.75 20.59
N VAL A 149 2.04 -6.59 19.35
CA VAL A 149 1.34 -5.84 18.27
C VAL A 149 1.12 -6.65 16.99
N ARG A 150 1.86 -7.75 16.82
CA ARG A 150 1.91 -8.55 15.59
C ARG A 150 0.53 -8.96 15.09
N ASP A 151 -0.29 -9.53 15.96
CA ASP A 151 -1.62 -10.05 15.58
C ASP A 151 -2.67 -8.95 15.37
N SER A 152 -2.36 -7.74 15.80
CA SER A 152 -3.19 -6.56 15.56
C SER A 152 -2.87 -5.86 14.25
N LEU A 153 -1.73 -6.16 13.62
CA LEU A 153 -1.34 -5.63 12.32
C LEU A 153 -2.04 -6.39 11.18
N ALA A 154 -2.72 -5.66 10.30
CA ALA A 154 -3.37 -6.23 9.13
C ALA A 154 -3.24 -5.32 7.89
N LEU A 155 -3.34 -5.95 6.72
CA LEU A 155 -3.54 -5.22 5.48
C LEU A 155 -4.98 -4.71 5.42
N ALA A 156 -5.17 -3.49 4.95
CA ALA A 156 -6.49 -2.85 4.86
C ALA A 156 -7.49 -3.69 4.07
N THR A 157 -7.10 -4.24 2.92
CA THR A 157 -7.96 -5.10 2.09
C THR A 157 -8.43 -6.34 2.83
N LYS A 158 -7.55 -6.99 3.61
CA LYS A 158 -7.91 -8.15 4.43
C LYS A 158 -8.94 -7.79 5.50
N TYR A 159 -8.73 -6.68 6.19
CA TYR A 159 -9.65 -6.26 7.26
C TYR A 159 -11.02 -5.89 6.71
N ILE A 160 -11.07 -5.09 5.65
CA ILE A 160 -12.31 -4.66 5.00
C ILE A 160 -13.07 -5.87 4.44
N PHE A 161 -12.38 -6.76 3.72
CA PHE A 161 -13.02 -7.97 3.20
C PHE A 161 -13.66 -8.78 4.33
N ASN A 162 -12.94 -9.03 5.43
CA ASN A 162 -13.48 -9.78 6.57
C ASN A 162 -14.69 -9.08 7.23
N LEU A 163 -14.73 -7.76 7.29
CA LEU A 163 -15.88 -7.03 7.80
C LEU A 163 -17.12 -7.25 6.93
N ILE A 164 -16.95 -7.25 5.61
CA ILE A 164 -18.03 -7.46 4.65
C ILE A 164 -18.48 -8.93 4.67
N ASP A 165 -17.55 -9.86 4.58
CA ASP A 165 -17.81 -11.30 4.51
C ASP A 165 -18.53 -11.82 5.76
N THR A 166 -18.19 -11.28 6.93
CA THR A 166 -18.87 -11.60 8.21
C THR A 166 -20.17 -10.81 8.45
N GLY A 167 -20.60 -9.97 7.51
CA GLY A 167 -21.81 -9.16 7.64
C GLY A 167 -21.72 -8.04 8.69
N LYS A 168 -20.54 -7.72 9.20
CA LYS A 168 -20.35 -6.64 10.19
C LYS A 168 -20.52 -5.26 9.58
N VAL A 169 -20.31 -5.12 8.29
CA VAL A 169 -20.57 -3.93 7.51
C VAL A 169 -21.26 -4.28 6.20
N LYS A 170 -21.97 -3.30 5.65
CA LYS A 170 -22.62 -3.40 4.32
C LYS A 170 -21.99 -2.38 3.38
N VAL A 171 -21.94 -2.71 2.10
CA VAL A 171 -21.40 -1.81 1.06
C VAL A 171 -22.41 -1.60 -0.04
N ALA A 172 -22.43 -0.40 -0.60
CA ALA A 172 -23.15 -0.05 -1.81
C ALA A 172 -22.13 0.37 -2.88
N PHE A 173 -22.33 -0.09 -4.11
CA PHE A 173 -21.49 0.28 -5.24
C PHE A 173 -22.21 1.21 -6.19
N LYS A 174 -21.47 2.07 -6.86
CA LYS A 174 -21.98 2.89 -7.96
C LYS A 174 -22.45 1.98 -9.10
N LYS A 175 -23.62 2.25 -9.63
CA LYS A 175 -24.24 1.42 -10.67
C LYS A 175 -23.53 1.46 -12.03
N ASP A 176 -22.83 2.56 -12.30
CA ASP A 176 -22.15 2.84 -13.57
C ASP A 176 -20.64 2.55 -13.52
N TYR A 177 -20.11 2.08 -12.39
CA TYR A 177 -18.70 1.73 -12.31
C TYR A 177 -18.39 0.50 -13.15
N LYS A 178 -17.47 0.65 -14.10
CA LYS A 178 -16.99 -0.43 -14.98
C LYS A 178 -15.48 -0.30 -15.15
N ALA A 179 -14.77 -1.41 -15.07
CA ALA A 179 -13.33 -1.42 -15.32
C ALA A 179 -12.86 -2.84 -15.66
N LYS A 180 -11.91 -2.94 -16.60
CA LYS A 180 -11.14 -4.14 -16.87
C LYS A 180 -9.83 -4.07 -16.08
N ILE A 181 -9.70 -4.90 -15.05
CA ILE A 181 -8.59 -4.86 -14.08
C ILE A 181 -7.73 -6.09 -14.21
N ALA A 182 -6.41 -5.90 -14.37
CA ALA A 182 -5.43 -6.94 -14.15
C ALA A 182 -4.82 -6.76 -12.75
N TYR A 183 -4.78 -7.82 -11.94
CA TYR A 183 -4.25 -7.75 -10.58
C TYR A 183 -2.92 -8.49 -10.48
N HIS A 184 -1.89 -7.79 -10.02
CA HIS A 184 -0.59 -8.35 -9.67
C HIS A 184 -0.49 -8.58 -8.17
N THR A 185 -0.27 -9.83 -7.75
CA THR A 185 0.01 -10.18 -6.35
C THR A 185 1.50 -9.93 -6.05
N PRO A 186 1.84 -8.96 -5.19
CA PRO A 186 3.25 -8.72 -4.84
C PRO A 186 3.83 -9.87 -4.02
N CYS A 187 5.12 -10.17 -4.18
CA CYS A 187 5.81 -11.24 -3.45
C CYS A 187 5.66 -11.15 -1.91
N HIS A 188 5.64 -9.95 -1.35
CA HIS A 188 5.40 -9.75 0.09
C HIS A 188 3.99 -10.18 0.50
N LEU A 189 3.00 -9.99 -0.36
CA LEU A 189 1.63 -10.40 -0.10
C LEU A 189 1.47 -11.92 -0.27
N GLU A 190 2.17 -12.51 -1.23
CA GLU A 190 2.25 -13.97 -1.40
C GLU A 190 2.85 -14.63 -0.15
N LYS A 191 3.96 -14.09 0.37
CA LYS A 191 4.60 -14.58 1.62
C LYS A 191 3.63 -14.55 2.80
N LEU A 192 2.75 -13.56 2.89
CA LEU A 192 1.72 -13.48 3.92
C LEU A 192 0.53 -14.43 3.70
N GLY A 193 0.37 -14.98 2.49
CA GLY A 193 -0.81 -15.76 2.10
C GLY A 193 -2.10 -14.91 2.02
N TRP A 194 -2.00 -13.60 1.85
CA TRP A 194 -3.13 -12.68 1.94
C TRP A 194 -3.63 -12.14 0.59
N GLY A 195 -3.08 -12.59 -0.52
CA GLY A 195 -3.51 -12.17 -1.87
C GLY A 195 -4.99 -12.42 -2.14
N VAL A 196 -5.56 -13.48 -1.55
CA VAL A 196 -6.98 -13.82 -1.66
C VAL A 196 -7.91 -12.71 -1.19
N PHE A 197 -7.54 -11.94 -0.18
CA PHE A 197 -8.39 -10.88 0.37
C PHE A 197 -8.49 -9.68 -0.60
N SER A 198 -7.38 -9.25 -1.18
CA SER A 198 -7.36 -8.18 -2.18
C SER A 198 -8.08 -8.60 -3.46
N THR A 199 -7.87 -9.83 -3.94
CA THR A 199 -8.56 -10.35 -5.13
C THR A 199 -10.07 -10.49 -4.89
N SER A 200 -10.49 -10.99 -3.73
CA SER A 200 -11.91 -11.13 -3.38
C SER A 200 -12.59 -9.76 -3.24
N LEU A 201 -11.91 -8.78 -2.62
CA LEU A 201 -12.44 -7.42 -2.50
C LEU A 201 -12.68 -6.77 -3.87
N LEU A 202 -11.77 -6.96 -4.83
CA LEU A 202 -11.91 -6.41 -6.18
C LEU A 202 -13.00 -7.15 -6.99
N LYS A 203 -13.10 -8.47 -6.85
CA LYS A 203 -14.10 -9.30 -7.55
C LYS A 203 -15.53 -9.03 -7.10
N MET A 204 -15.75 -8.52 -5.89
CA MET A 204 -17.11 -8.19 -5.43
C MET A 204 -17.64 -6.89 -6.02
N ILE A 205 -16.83 -6.08 -6.69
CA ILE A 205 -17.26 -4.82 -7.32
C ILE A 205 -18.06 -5.15 -8.59
N PRO A 206 -19.36 -4.80 -8.66
CA PRO A 206 -20.14 -5.02 -9.87
C PRO A 206 -19.55 -4.27 -11.07
N GLY A 207 -19.58 -4.88 -12.25
CA GLY A 207 -19.05 -4.28 -13.49
C GLY A 207 -17.54 -4.33 -13.65
N VAL A 208 -16.81 -4.99 -12.73
CA VAL A 208 -15.39 -5.24 -12.89
C VAL A 208 -15.14 -6.54 -13.67
N GLU A 209 -14.43 -6.44 -14.80
CA GLU A 209 -13.79 -7.56 -15.48
C GLU A 209 -12.42 -7.79 -14.85
N PHE A 210 -12.31 -8.84 -14.05
CA PHE A 210 -11.11 -9.11 -13.22
C PHE A 210 -10.26 -10.22 -13.80
N THR A 211 -8.96 -9.95 -13.99
CA THR A 211 -7.95 -10.94 -14.35
C THR A 211 -6.85 -11.00 -13.30
N LEU A 212 -6.66 -12.16 -12.68
CA LEU A 212 -5.48 -12.41 -11.83
C LEU A 212 -4.29 -12.72 -12.73
N LEU A 213 -3.20 -11.96 -12.57
CA LEU A 213 -1.93 -12.22 -13.26
C LEU A 213 -1.22 -13.42 -12.64
N ASP A 214 -0.42 -14.11 -13.45
CA ASP A 214 0.43 -15.20 -12.97
C ASP A 214 1.42 -14.66 -11.92
N SER A 215 1.88 -15.57 -11.05
CA SER A 215 2.83 -15.25 -10.00
C SER A 215 4.24 -15.01 -10.58
N ASN A 216 4.42 -13.86 -11.22
CA ASN A 216 5.70 -13.39 -11.74
C ASN A 216 6.19 -12.18 -10.94
N CYS A 217 7.47 -12.15 -10.59
CA CYS A 217 8.06 -11.00 -9.91
C CYS A 217 8.09 -9.78 -10.84
N CYS A 218 7.83 -8.58 -10.31
CA CYS A 218 8.00 -7.33 -11.07
C CYS A 218 9.47 -6.96 -11.31
N GLY A 219 10.41 -7.63 -10.65
CA GLY A 219 11.85 -7.45 -10.82
C GLY A 219 12.49 -6.31 -10.02
N ILE A 220 11.70 -5.46 -9.33
CA ILE A 220 12.26 -4.27 -8.65
C ILE A 220 13.04 -4.62 -7.37
N ALA A 221 12.60 -5.62 -6.61
CA ALA A 221 13.19 -6.05 -5.33
C ALA A 221 13.55 -4.86 -4.40
N GLY A 222 12.55 -4.07 -4.00
CA GLY A 222 12.76 -2.86 -3.20
C GLY A 222 13.56 -1.80 -3.95
N THR A 223 14.82 -1.57 -3.56
CA THR A 223 15.72 -0.62 -4.21
C THR A 223 16.77 -1.28 -5.11
N TYR A 224 16.83 -2.63 -5.14
CA TYR A 224 17.80 -3.39 -5.94
C TYR A 224 17.77 -2.98 -7.42
N GLY A 225 16.59 -2.99 -8.03
CA GLY A 225 16.43 -2.65 -9.44
C GLY A 225 16.64 -1.18 -9.77
N PHE A 226 16.79 -0.28 -8.79
CA PHE A 226 17.14 1.12 -9.05
C PHE A 226 18.63 1.28 -9.41
N LYS A 227 19.47 0.36 -8.94
CA LYS A 227 20.90 0.41 -9.18
C LYS A 227 21.23 0.14 -10.65
N LYS A 228 22.23 0.83 -11.16
CA LYS A 228 22.71 0.75 -12.54
C LYS A 228 23.12 -0.68 -12.93
N GLU A 229 23.90 -1.32 -12.08
CA GLU A 229 24.37 -2.70 -12.28
C GLU A 229 23.24 -3.73 -12.32
N ASN A 230 22.08 -3.42 -11.75
CA ASN A 230 20.96 -4.36 -11.62
C ASN A 230 19.78 -4.04 -12.55
N TYR A 231 19.85 -2.93 -13.30
CA TYR A 231 18.70 -2.47 -14.09
C TYR A 231 18.24 -3.51 -15.12
N ASP A 232 19.17 -4.02 -15.93
CA ASP A 232 18.83 -4.95 -17.02
C ASP A 232 18.34 -6.30 -16.47
N ALA A 233 18.95 -6.81 -15.40
CA ALA A 233 18.47 -7.99 -14.68
C ALA A 233 17.06 -7.77 -14.11
N SER A 234 16.81 -6.60 -13.50
CA SER A 234 15.50 -6.22 -12.98
C SER A 234 14.42 -6.19 -14.07
N GLN A 235 14.74 -5.65 -15.26
CA GLN A 235 13.82 -5.64 -16.40
C GLN A 235 13.57 -7.04 -16.96
N ALA A 236 14.60 -7.87 -17.09
CA ALA A 236 14.48 -9.25 -17.56
C ALA A 236 13.61 -10.10 -16.62
N ILE A 237 13.77 -9.98 -15.31
CA ILE A 237 12.92 -10.66 -14.31
C ILE A 237 11.46 -10.22 -14.45
N GLY A 238 11.21 -8.93 -14.67
CA GLY A 238 9.85 -8.38 -14.79
C GLY A 238 9.18 -8.64 -16.15
N ALA A 239 9.94 -8.99 -17.19
CA ALA A 239 9.43 -9.09 -18.56
C ALA A 239 8.21 -10.00 -18.72
N PRO A 240 8.14 -11.23 -18.13
CA PRO A 240 6.97 -12.08 -18.24
C PRO A 240 5.69 -11.40 -17.71
N LEU A 241 5.78 -10.69 -16.59
CA LEU A 241 4.67 -9.91 -16.03
C LEU A 241 4.25 -8.78 -16.96
N PHE A 242 5.22 -8.04 -17.50
CA PHE A 242 4.94 -6.89 -18.38
C PHE A 242 4.27 -7.35 -19.69
N ASP A 243 4.71 -8.47 -20.25
CA ASP A 243 4.12 -9.04 -21.47
C ASP A 243 2.71 -9.58 -21.22
N GLN A 244 2.46 -10.16 -20.05
CA GLN A 244 1.11 -10.60 -19.68
C GLN A 244 0.16 -9.40 -19.55
N ILE A 245 0.58 -8.31 -18.90
CA ILE A 245 -0.21 -7.08 -18.80
C ILE A 245 -0.56 -6.53 -20.18
N ARG A 246 0.43 -6.46 -21.11
CA ARG A 246 0.20 -5.96 -22.47
C ARG A 246 -0.78 -6.85 -23.26
N ARG A 247 -0.71 -8.17 -23.11
CA ARG A 247 -1.64 -9.11 -23.78
C ARG A 247 -3.07 -8.95 -23.27
N ILE A 248 -3.25 -8.76 -21.96
CA ILE A 248 -4.58 -8.56 -21.34
C ILE A 248 -5.16 -7.22 -21.76
N ASN A 249 -4.33 -6.21 -21.92
CA ASN A 249 -4.73 -4.83 -22.23
C ASN A 249 -5.83 -4.32 -21.27
N PRO A 250 -5.54 -4.23 -19.94
CA PRO A 250 -6.50 -3.75 -18.96
C PRO A 250 -6.64 -2.22 -19.01
N ASP A 251 -7.70 -1.68 -18.43
CA ASP A 251 -7.83 -0.23 -18.19
C ASP A 251 -6.74 0.25 -17.21
N PHE A 252 -6.44 -0.57 -16.21
CA PHE A 252 -5.33 -0.37 -15.28
C PHE A 252 -4.95 -1.68 -14.58
N VAL A 253 -3.78 -1.68 -13.95
CA VAL A 253 -3.32 -2.78 -13.10
C VAL A 253 -3.61 -2.43 -11.64
N ALA A 254 -4.06 -3.40 -10.83
CA ALA A 254 -4.16 -3.24 -9.39
C ALA A 254 -3.04 -3.98 -8.66
N CYS A 255 -2.46 -3.37 -7.59
CA CYS A 255 -1.37 -3.94 -6.82
C CYS A 255 -1.27 -3.31 -5.43
N ASP A 256 -0.99 -4.12 -4.39
CA ASP A 256 -0.84 -3.69 -2.99
C ASP A 256 0.59 -3.23 -2.63
N CYS A 257 1.48 -3.10 -3.60
CA CYS A 257 2.88 -2.75 -3.39
C CYS A 257 3.28 -1.53 -4.24
N GLU A 258 3.75 -0.51 -3.59
CA GLU A 258 4.17 0.75 -4.20
C GLU A 258 5.40 0.62 -5.11
N THR A 259 6.35 -0.24 -4.76
CA THR A 259 7.54 -0.44 -5.61
C THR A 259 7.20 -1.26 -6.85
N CYS A 260 6.32 -2.27 -6.74
CA CYS A 260 5.78 -2.97 -7.90
C CYS A 260 5.00 -2.01 -8.82
N LYS A 261 4.19 -1.10 -8.23
CA LYS A 261 3.52 -0.04 -9.00
C LYS A 261 4.52 0.74 -9.86
N TRP A 262 5.59 1.27 -9.27
CA TRP A 262 6.58 2.06 -10.00
C TRP A 262 7.24 1.27 -11.13
N GLN A 263 7.60 0.01 -10.88
CA GLN A 263 8.22 -0.85 -11.87
C GLN A 263 7.27 -1.14 -13.04
N ILE A 264 6.03 -1.50 -12.75
CA ILE A 264 5.02 -1.82 -13.77
C ILE A 264 4.70 -0.57 -14.60
N GLU A 265 4.42 0.57 -13.96
CA GLU A 265 4.13 1.83 -14.65
C GLU A 265 5.27 2.24 -15.59
N MET A 266 6.52 2.19 -15.10
CA MET A 266 7.68 2.55 -15.89
C MET A 266 7.89 1.62 -17.09
N SER A 267 7.67 0.32 -16.91
CA SER A 267 8.02 -0.70 -17.90
C SER A 267 6.90 -1.00 -18.89
N THR A 268 5.65 -0.68 -18.55
CA THR A 268 4.48 -1.00 -19.38
C THR A 268 3.71 0.21 -19.88
N GLY A 269 3.80 1.34 -19.17
CA GLY A 269 2.98 2.54 -19.43
C GLY A 269 1.56 2.46 -18.86
N TYR A 270 1.11 1.31 -18.33
CA TYR A 270 -0.20 1.19 -17.70
C TYR A 270 -0.21 1.84 -16.33
N THR A 271 -1.30 2.52 -15.99
CA THR A 271 -1.55 3.03 -14.64
C THR A 271 -1.68 1.87 -13.66
N VAL A 272 -1.10 2.01 -12.47
CA VAL A 272 -1.26 1.03 -11.39
C VAL A 272 -1.93 1.69 -10.19
N LYS A 273 -3.02 1.08 -9.69
CA LYS A 273 -3.79 1.55 -8.54
C LYS A 273 -3.68 0.58 -7.37
N ASN A 274 -3.70 1.11 -6.14
CA ASN A 274 -3.85 0.26 -4.97
C ASN A 274 -5.31 -0.24 -4.90
N PRO A 275 -5.57 -1.52 -4.51
CA PRO A 275 -6.93 -2.04 -4.38
C PRO A 275 -7.86 -1.19 -3.51
N ILE A 276 -7.34 -0.50 -2.49
CA ILE A 276 -8.14 0.43 -1.67
C ILE A 276 -8.62 1.63 -2.47
N SER A 277 -7.78 2.20 -3.35
CA SER A 277 -8.21 3.30 -4.22
C SER A 277 -9.26 2.84 -5.24
N VAL A 278 -9.09 1.65 -5.81
CA VAL A 278 -10.09 1.05 -6.72
C VAL A 278 -11.42 0.85 -6.00
N PHE A 279 -11.37 0.32 -4.78
CA PHE A 279 -12.56 0.10 -3.97
C PHE A 279 -13.25 1.41 -3.61
N ALA A 280 -12.49 2.45 -3.23
CA ALA A 280 -13.02 3.79 -2.94
C ALA A 280 -13.69 4.44 -4.16
N GLU A 281 -13.09 4.29 -5.36
CA GLU A 281 -13.67 4.78 -6.61
C GLU A 281 -15.01 4.10 -6.95
N ALA A 282 -15.12 2.80 -6.68
CA ALA A 282 -16.30 1.98 -6.99
C ALA A 282 -17.44 2.14 -5.98
N LEU A 283 -17.12 2.42 -4.70
CA LEU A 283 -18.13 2.58 -3.65
C LEU A 283 -18.99 3.83 -3.86
N ASP A 284 -20.29 3.68 -3.62
CA ASP A 284 -21.16 4.78 -3.23
C ASP A 284 -20.94 5.04 -1.73
N LEU A 285 -20.05 5.99 -1.43
CA LEU A 285 -19.63 6.28 -0.06
C LEU A 285 -20.77 6.80 0.81
N GLU A 286 -21.69 7.58 0.25
CA GLU A 286 -22.83 8.15 0.98
C GLU A 286 -23.83 7.05 1.34
N GLU A 287 -24.20 6.23 0.38
CA GLU A 287 -25.14 5.14 0.63
C GLU A 287 -24.51 4.08 1.55
N THR A 288 -23.22 3.76 1.37
CA THR A 288 -22.50 2.87 2.27
C THR A 288 -22.52 3.42 3.71
N ALA A 289 -22.30 4.73 3.91
CA ALA A 289 -22.34 5.35 5.24
C ALA A 289 -23.74 5.25 5.87
N LYS A 290 -24.82 5.45 5.11
CA LYS A 290 -26.19 5.28 5.62
C LYS A 290 -26.48 3.85 6.07
N LEU A 291 -25.87 2.85 5.41
CA LEU A 291 -26.05 1.43 5.77
C LEU A 291 -25.34 1.08 7.09
N ASN A 292 -24.25 1.78 7.47
CA ASN A 292 -23.39 1.42 8.59
C ASN A 292 -23.49 2.37 9.81
N ASN A 293 -23.99 3.59 9.66
CA ASN A 293 -24.09 4.59 10.74
C ASN A 293 -25.50 4.65 11.38
N ARG A 294 -26.17 3.52 11.47
CA ARG A 294 -27.48 3.38 12.15
C ARG A 294 -27.33 3.07 13.64
#